data_23f4e2f58242227ccbcdf7e90f4b95ca
#
_entry.id   23f4e2f58242227ccbcdf7e90f4b95ca
#
_cell.length_a   1.000
_cell.length_b   1.000
_cell.length_c   1.000
_cell.angle_alpha   90.00
_cell.angle_beta   90.00
_cell.angle_gamma   90.00
#
_symmetry.space_group_name_H-M   'P 1'
#
loop_
_entity.id
_entity.type
_entity.pdbx_description
1 polymer ?
#
loop_
_entity_poly.entity_id
_entity_poly.type
_entity_poly.pdbx_seq_one_letter_code
_entity_poly.pdbx_strand_id
1 'polypeptide(L)'
;MNTSNQFEISYPRLTFRRKILNLVGRALLRLLARPQVSGLEHIPAEGPVILAGNHVSTLEPLLMAVYPHRQVELIGAGDLPFEGFIDRLVAFYGFIPVNRGNLDRKAMVKALGVLEQAGVLGIYPEGGTWNPGRMKAQVGVAWLSHKAQAPVIPIGFSGFHNGFSKVLKFERPTLKMSVGEPIPAFRLDNDSLTVKDAYQKYADLVLERINSLVDPADFLLVPQKSDHAMRLRLESEGGSSEMVEIVGLQALAEFLFTPVMLNSLANNLKKPVRPLYPTQQTRQNKQFSEALQAVLDVLDENPGFLTYRMGVEQGHLAESAVRLLLQLLDTAHNTHKTIILDATMHAWYRDGRFEAKIHQYRITP
;
A
#
# COMPACT_ATOMS: atom_id res chain seq x y z
N MET A 1 -32.96 23.24 16.46
CA MET A 1 -32.02 23.56 15.36
C MET A 1 -31.21 22.30 15.08
N ASN A 2 -31.35 21.73 13.86
CA ASN A 2 -30.72 20.46 13.50
C ASN A 2 -29.21 20.67 13.27
N THR A 3 -28.37 20.18 14.16
CA THR A 3 -26.90 20.22 14.10
C THR A 3 -26.31 19.22 13.09
N SER A 4 -27.15 18.54 12.29
CA SER A 4 -26.73 17.43 11.41
C SER A 4 -26.04 17.86 10.09
N ASN A 5 -25.85 19.15 9.83
CA ASN A 5 -25.26 19.65 8.58
C ASN A 5 -23.86 20.28 8.72
N GLN A 6 -23.21 20.12 9.89
CA GLN A 6 -21.91 20.76 10.14
C GLN A 6 -20.72 19.91 9.67
N PHE A 7 -20.89 18.60 9.53
CA PHE A 7 -19.81 17.67 9.13
C PHE A 7 -20.10 17.03 7.78
N GLU A 8 -19.11 16.91 6.93
CA GLU A 8 -19.20 16.19 5.65
C GLU A 8 -19.51 14.70 5.80
N ILE A 9 -19.34 14.16 7.01
CA ILE A 9 -19.58 12.77 7.38
C ILE A 9 -20.17 12.71 8.78
N SER A 10 -21.21 11.92 9.00
CA SER A 10 -21.75 11.66 10.33
C SER A 10 -21.05 10.45 10.99
N TYR A 11 -20.88 10.50 12.32
CA TYR A 11 -20.37 9.39 13.11
C TYR A 11 -21.26 9.18 14.35
N PRO A 12 -21.63 7.92 14.68
CA PRO A 12 -21.45 6.69 13.89
C PRO A 12 -22.41 6.62 12.70
N ARG A 13 -22.00 5.98 11.61
CA ARG A 13 -22.83 5.77 10.42
C ARG A 13 -22.94 4.29 10.06
N LEU A 14 -23.95 3.93 9.27
CA LEU A 14 -24.17 2.57 8.79
C LEU A 14 -24.18 1.51 9.91
N THR A 15 -24.57 1.89 11.11
CA THR A 15 -24.39 1.12 12.36
C THR A 15 -24.94 -0.29 12.28
N PHE A 16 -26.14 -0.46 11.73
CA PHE A 16 -26.76 -1.76 11.57
C PHE A 16 -25.97 -2.68 10.62
N ARG A 17 -25.61 -2.14 9.45
CA ARG A 17 -24.81 -2.89 8.45
C ARG A 17 -23.47 -3.34 9.04
N ARG A 18 -22.76 -2.42 9.71
CA ARG A 18 -21.46 -2.69 10.32
C ARG A 18 -21.54 -3.68 11.48
N LYS A 19 -22.59 -3.65 12.28
CA LYS A 19 -22.82 -4.67 13.33
C LYS A 19 -22.94 -6.07 12.72
N ILE A 20 -23.71 -6.22 11.63
CA ILE A 20 -23.84 -7.50 10.91
C ILE A 20 -22.49 -7.91 10.31
N LEU A 21 -21.82 -6.99 9.60
CA LEU A 21 -20.50 -7.29 9.01
C LEU A 21 -19.46 -7.69 10.05
N ASN A 22 -19.45 -7.02 11.20
CA ASN A 22 -18.53 -7.34 12.29
C ASN A 22 -18.81 -8.72 12.89
N LEU A 23 -20.08 -9.07 13.06
CA LEU A 23 -20.46 -10.40 13.54
C LEU A 23 -20.06 -11.51 12.55
N VAL A 24 -20.44 -11.33 11.28
CA VAL A 24 -20.12 -12.28 10.20
C VAL A 24 -18.61 -12.33 9.97
N GLY A 25 -17.94 -11.18 9.94
CA GLY A 25 -16.48 -11.09 9.76
C GLY A 25 -15.71 -11.82 10.87
N ARG A 26 -16.12 -11.68 12.15
CA ARG A 26 -15.51 -12.43 13.26
C ARG A 26 -15.75 -13.93 13.13
N ALA A 27 -16.94 -14.36 12.72
CA ALA A 27 -17.25 -15.77 12.51
C ALA A 27 -16.40 -16.37 11.38
N LEU A 28 -16.31 -15.67 10.24
CA LEU A 28 -15.49 -16.09 9.10
C LEU A 28 -13.99 -16.11 9.44
N LEU A 29 -13.49 -15.10 10.14
CA LEU A 29 -12.10 -15.09 10.59
C LEU A 29 -11.76 -16.26 11.49
N ARG A 30 -12.66 -16.63 12.42
CA ARG A 30 -12.46 -17.80 13.30
C ARG A 30 -12.53 -19.13 12.53
N LEU A 31 -13.34 -19.19 11.49
CA LEU A 31 -13.46 -20.38 10.64
C LEU A 31 -12.23 -20.55 9.75
N LEU A 32 -11.81 -19.47 9.06
CA LEU A 32 -10.80 -19.49 8.00
C LEU A 32 -9.38 -19.19 8.47
N ALA A 33 -9.23 -18.66 9.68
CA ALA A 33 -7.94 -18.31 10.29
C ALA A 33 -7.96 -18.63 11.80
N ARG A 34 -6.85 -18.31 12.47
CA ARG A 34 -6.69 -18.35 13.93
C ARG A 34 -6.37 -16.95 14.43
N PRO A 35 -7.37 -16.07 14.58
CA PRO A 35 -7.14 -14.71 15.04
C PRO A 35 -6.70 -14.70 16.51
N GLN A 36 -5.63 -13.95 16.81
CA GLN A 36 -5.14 -13.68 18.16
C GLN A 36 -5.15 -12.16 18.35
N VAL A 37 -5.97 -11.67 19.27
CA VAL A 37 -6.16 -10.24 19.50
C VAL A 37 -5.87 -9.94 20.97
N SER A 38 -5.03 -8.94 21.22
CA SER A 38 -4.63 -8.52 22.57
C SER A 38 -4.61 -6.99 22.69
N GLY A 39 -4.73 -6.48 23.92
CA GLY A 39 -4.60 -5.04 24.21
C GLY A 39 -5.82 -4.21 23.84
N LEU A 40 -7.00 -4.81 23.59
CA LEU A 40 -8.22 -4.06 23.23
C LEU A 40 -8.65 -3.08 24.33
N GLU A 41 -8.25 -3.33 25.58
CA GLU A 41 -8.45 -2.46 26.75
C GLU A 41 -7.74 -1.09 26.61
N HIS A 42 -6.73 -0.98 25.77
CA HIS A 42 -6.05 0.28 25.49
C HIS A 42 -6.88 1.24 24.61
N ILE A 43 -7.93 0.74 23.96
CA ILE A 43 -8.82 1.59 23.17
C ILE A 43 -9.81 2.28 24.12
N PRO A 44 -9.79 3.63 24.23
CA PRO A 44 -10.70 4.36 25.11
C PRO A 44 -12.18 4.07 24.78
N ALA A 45 -13.01 3.92 25.81
CA ALA A 45 -14.46 3.71 25.63
C ALA A 45 -15.15 4.92 25.00
N GLU A 46 -14.63 6.13 25.25
CA GLU A 46 -15.18 7.40 24.81
C GLU A 46 -14.09 8.32 24.25
N GLY A 47 -14.51 9.42 23.62
CA GLY A 47 -13.62 10.43 23.07
C GLY A 47 -13.05 10.07 21.69
N PRO A 48 -12.37 11.02 21.04
CA PRO A 48 -11.72 10.79 19.76
C PRO A 48 -10.51 9.89 19.91
N VAL A 49 -10.30 8.98 18.96
CA VAL A 49 -9.11 8.12 18.96
C VAL A 49 -8.73 7.72 17.53
N ILE A 50 -7.43 7.66 17.28
CA ILE A 50 -6.87 7.18 16.03
C ILE A 50 -6.26 5.81 16.27
N LEU A 51 -6.73 4.79 15.58
CA LEU A 51 -6.11 3.47 15.52
C LEU A 51 -5.14 3.46 14.34
N ALA A 52 -3.86 3.28 14.59
CA ALA A 52 -2.82 3.32 13.57
C ALA A 52 -2.11 1.97 13.46
N GLY A 53 -2.15 1.33 12.30
CA GLY A 53 -1.56 0.00 12.10
C GLY A 53 -0.59 -0.09 10.92
N ASN A 54 0.27 -1.13 10.90
CA ASN A 54 1.04 -1.51 9.72
C ASN A 54 0.13 -2.20 8.69
N HIS A 55 0.51 -2.13 7.41
CA HIS A 55 -0.34 -2.62 6.32
C HIS A 55 0.46 -3.47 5.33
N VAL A 56 0.37 -4.77 5.44
CA VAL A 56 1.11 -5.74 4.60
C VAL A 56 0.19 -6.62 3.74
N SER A 57 -1.12 -6.61 3.99
CA SER A 57 -2.11 -7.41 3.26
C SER A 57 -3.48 -6.69 3.19
N THR A 58 -4.48 -7.33 2.62
CA THR A 58 -5.86 -6.83 2.57
C THR A 58 -6.72 -7.30 3.75
N LEU A 59 -6.16 -8.07 4.67
CA LEU A 59 -6.91 -8.66 5.80
C LEU A 59 -6.85 -7.83 7.08
N GLU A 60 -5.83 -6.99 7.28
CA GLU A 60 -5.70 -6.17 8.49
C GLU A 60 -6.87 -5.20 8.67
N PRO A 61 -7.36 -4.51 7.61
CA PRO A 61 -8.52 -3.65 7.73
C PRO A 61 -9.75 -4.37 8.28
N LEU A 62 -9.91 -5.66 7.95
CA LEU A 62 -11.00 -6.46 8.48
C LEU A 62 -10.86 -6.66 9.99
N LEU A 63 -9.65 -7.01 10.50
CA LEU A 63 -9.44 -7.14 11.93
C LEU A 63 -9.64 -5.81 12.65
N MET A 64 -9.07 -4.72 12.12
CA MET A 64 -9.22 -3.37 12.67
C MET A 64 -10.69 -2.92 12.70
N ALA A 65 -11.51 -3.38 11.74
CA ALA A 65 -12.94 -3.07 11.70
C ALA A 65 -13.76 -3.86 12.71
N VAL A 66 -13.45 -5.18 12.88
CA VAL A 66 -14.39 -6.09 13.56
C VAL A 66 -14.09 -6.36 15.04
N TYR A 67 -12.84 -6.18 15.50
CA TYR A 67 -12.44 -6.51 16.87
C TYR A 67 -12.62 -5.38 17.90
N PRO A 68 -12.35 -4.10 17.59
CA PRO A 68 -12.59 -3.01 18.52
C PRO A 68 -14.04 -2.99 19.02
N HIS A 69 -14.23 -2.59 20.26
CA HIS A 69 -15.57 -2.46 20.88
C HIS A 69 -16.36 -1.26 20.38
N ARG A 70 -15.69 -0.32 19.72
CA ARG A 70 -16.27 0.87 19.08
C ARG A 70 -16.27 0.73 17.57
N GLN A 71 -17.19 1.42 16.91
CA GLN A 71 -17.25 1.46 15.45
C GLN A 71 -16.05 2.22 14.89
N VAL A 72 -15.29 1.62 13.99
CA VAL A 72 -14.12 2.22 13.36
C VAL A 72 -14.47 2.77 11.99
N GLU A 73 -14.17 4.03 11.74
CA GLU A 73 -14.15 4.60 10.39
C GLU A 73 -12.76 4.39 9.79
N LEU A 74 -12.69 3.61 8.73
CA LEU A 74 -11.42 3.32 8.05
C LEU A 74 -11.17 4.34 6.94
N ILE A 75 -9.93 4.81 6.82
CA ILE A 75 -9.45 5.46 5.62
C ILE A 75 -8.89 4.37 4.70
N GLY A 76 -9.35 4.34 3.46
CA GLY A 76 -8.93 3.37 2.47
C GLY A 76 -8.62 4.00 1.11
N ALA A 77 -7.97 3.24 0.23
CA ALA A 77 -7.65 3.68 -1.11
C ALA A 77 -8.93 3.94 -1.92
N GLY A 78 -9.20 5.19 -2.24
CA GLY A 78 -10.30 5.58 -3.13
C GLY A 78 -9.90 5.61 -4.60
N ASP A 79 -8.61 5.58 -4.85
CA ASP A 79 -7.96 5.56 -6.17
C ASP A 79 -7.78 4.13 -6.74
N LEU A 80 -8.11 3.10 -5.97
CA LEU A 80 -8.02 1.72 -6.38
C LEU A 80 -9.41 1.10 -6.53
N PRO A 81 -9.80 0.65 -7.71
CA PRO A 81 -10.95 -0.21 -7.83
C PRO A 81 -10.63 -1.56 -7.18
N PHE A 82 -11.43 -1.96 -6.22
CA PHE A 82 -11.42 -3.34 -5.74
C PHE A 82 -12.27 -4.16 -6.70
N GLU A 83 -11.73 -5.26 -7.22
CA GLU A 83 -12.50 -6.09 -8.17
C GLU A 83 -13.38 -7.12 -7.47
N GLY A 84 -14.53 -7.39 -8.05
CA GLY A 84 -15.40 -8.49 -7.70
C GLY A 84 -16.09 -8.40 -6.33
N PHE A 85 -16.03 -9.47 -5.55
CA PHE A 85 -16.70 -9.56 -4.25
C PHE A 85 -16.14 -8.60 -3.19
N ILE A 86 -14.83 -8.37 -3.22
CA ILE A 86 -14.14 -7.48 -2.26
C ILE A 86 -14.62 -6.04 -2.43
N ASP A 87 -14.80 -5.58 -3.68
CA ASP A 87 -15.33 -4.23 -3.96
C ASP A 87 -16.72 -4.03 -3.33
N ARG A 88 -17.60 -5.02 -3.49
CA ARG A 88 -18.94 -4.99 -2.90
C ARG A 88 -18.90 -4.98 -1.37
N LEU A 89 -17.99 -5.75 -0.76
CA LEU A 89 -17.84 -5.82 0.69
C LEU A 89 -17.31 -4.49 1.25
N VAL A 90 -16.30 -3.92 0.61
CA VAL A 90 -15.70 -2.63 0.98
C VAL A 90 -16.71 -1.49 0.80
N ALA A 91 -17.43 -1.45 -0.31
CA ALA A 91 -18.50 -0.48 -0.55
C ALA A 91 -19.65 -0.65 0.46
N PHE A 92 -19.99 -1.88 0.82
CA PHE A 92 -21.04 -2.16 1.81
C PHE A 92 -20.63 -1.76 3.23
N TYR A 93 -19.36 -1.94 3.62
CA TYR A 93 -18.83 -1.44 4.89
C TYR A 93 -18.79 0.09 4.90
N GLY A 94 -18.41 0.70 3.79
CA GLY A 94 -18.22 2.13 3.60
C GLY A 94 -17.01 2.65 4.37
N PHE A 95 -15.94 2.98 3.68
CA PHE A 95 -14.75 3.65 4.24
C PHE A 95 -14.67 5.10 3.75
N ILE A 96 -13.74 5.88 4.28
CA ILE A 96 -13.40 7.22 3.78
C ILE A 96 -12.39 7.01 2.65
N PRO A 97 -12.79 7.24 1.38
CA PRO A 97 -11.86 7.07 0.26
C PRO A 97 -10.81 8.18 0.27
N VAL A 98 -9.54 7.81 0.07
CA VAL A 98 -8.42 8.75 -0.07
C VAL A 98 -7.72 8.53 -1.41
N ASN A 99 -7.46 9.62 -2.13
CA ASN A 99 -6.62 9.61 -3.30
C ASN A 99 -5.15 9.76 -2.87
N ARG A 100 -4.37 8.68 -3.05
CA ARG A 100 -2.98 8.59 -2.57
C ARG A 100 -1.96 9.27 -3.49
N GLY A 101 -2.36 9.71 -4.68
CA GLY A 101 -1.49 10.44 -5.61
C GLY A 101 -1.28 11.91 -5.25
N ASN A 102 -2.15 12.50 -4.42
CA ASN A 102 -2.14 13.90 -4.04
C ASN A 102 -2.57 14.08 -2.58
N LEU A 103 -2.35 15.29 -2.05
CA LEU A 103 -2.92 15.66 -0.76
C LEU A 103 -4.46 15.74 -0.86
N ASP A 104 -5.14 14.69 -0.46
CA ASP A 104 -6.61 14.64 -0.47
C ASP A 104 -7.19 15.38 0.75
N ARG A 105 -7.36 16.69 0.58
CA ARG A 105 -7.93 17.55 1.62
C ARG A 105 -9.36 17.13 2.02
N LYS A 106 -10.15 16.62 1.07
CA LYS A 106 -11.53 16.18 1.36
C LYS A 106 -11.55 14.95 2.25
N ALA A 107 -10.70 13.96 1.97
CA ALA A 107 -10.56 12.80 2.84
C ALA A 107 -10.09 13.20 4.24
N MET A 108 -9.12 14.13 4.34
CA MET A 108 -8.62 14.63 5.62
C MET A 108 -9.68 15.39 6.42
N VAL A 109 -10.51 16.21 5.77
CA VAL A 109 -11.63 16.91 6.44
C VAL A 109 -12.67 15.92 6.94
N LYS A 110 -13.01 14.88 6.17
CA LYS A 110 -13.93 13.81 6.61
C LYS A 110 -13.36 13.04 7.80
N ALA A 111 -12.07 12.70 7.76
CA ALA A 111 -11.39 12.02 8.86
C ALA A 111 -11.39 12.87 10.14
N LEU A 112 -11.11 14.16 10.02
CA LEU A 112 -11.19 15.11 11.13
C LEU A 112 -12.62 15.21 11.69
N GLY A 113 -13.63 15.30 10.82
CA GLY A 113 -15.03 15.34 11.22
C GLY A 113 -15.48 14.10 12.02
N VAL A 114 -14.92 12.92 11.74
CA VAL A 114 -15.15 11.72 12.58
C VAL A 114 -14.60 11.93 13.98
N LEU A 115 -13.37 12.41 14.09
CA LEU A 115 -12.72 12.65 15.39
C LEU A 115 -13.41 13.75 16.21
N GLU A 116 -13.83 14.85 15.58
CA GLU A 116 -14.57 15.92 16.21
C GLU A 116 -15.93 15.49 16.79
N GLN A 117 -16.47 14.39 16.28
CA GLN A 117 -17.67 13.73 16.82
C GLN A 117 -17.31 12.63 17.85
N ALA A 118 -16.16 12.72 18.48
CA ALA A 118 -15.62 11.74 19.44
C ALA A 118 -15.53 10.31 18.84
N GLY A 119 -15.28 10.22 17.54
CA GLY A 119 -15.24 8.96 16.79
C GLY A 119 -13.90 8.24 16.84
N VAL A 120 -13.91 7.02 16.29
CA VAL A 120 -12.72 6.17 16.11
C VAL A 120 -12.34 6.13 14.64
N LEU A 121 -11.12 6.56 14.34
CA LEU A 121 -10.56 6.57 13.01
C LEU A 121 -9.49 5.48 12.88
N GLY A 122 -9.60 4.62 11.87
CA GLY A 122 -8.58 3.63 11.54
C GLY A 122 -7.74 4.08 10.34
N ILE A 123 -6.42 4.10 10.49
CA ILE A 123 -5.49 4.55 9.46
C ILE A 123 -4.26 3.64 9.38
N TYR A 124 -3.59 3.72 8.23
CA TYR A 124 -2.31 3.07 7.97
C TYR A 124 -1.29 4.15 7.63
N PRO A 125 -0.41 4.55 8.58
CA PRO A 125 0.50 5.68 8.40
C PRO A 125 1.52 5.50 7.26
N GLU A 126 1.74 4.27 6.83
CA GLU A 126 2.61 3.96 5.69
C GLU A 126 2.02 4.42 4.34
N GLY A 127 0.73 4.72 4.28
CA GLY A 127 0.04 5.20 3.09
C GLY A 127 -0.18 4.15 1.99
N GLY A 128 0.05 2.88 2.26
CA GLY A 128 -0.15 1.80 1.32
C GLY A 128 0.21 0.43 1.90
N THR A 129 0.04 -0.63 1.09
CA THR A 129 0.42 -2.00 1.46
C THR A 129 1.91 -2.19 1.19
N TRP A 130 2.72 -2.28 2.25
CA TRP A 130 4.17 -2.37 2.16
C TRP A 130 4.72 -3.46 3.08
N ASN A 131 5.98 -3.80 2.86
CA ASN A 131 6.68 -4.71 3.74
C ASN A 131 7.04 -4.01 5.07
N PRO A 132 6.88 -4.65 6.22
CA PRO A 132 7.21 -4.06 7.52
C PRO A 132 8.63 -3.47 7.57
N GLY A 133 8.76 -2.26 8.10
CA GLY A 133 10.04 -1.58 8.31
C GLY A 133 10.65 -0.92 7.08
N ARG A 134 9.95 -0.82 5.96
CA ARG A 134 10.47 -0.20 4.72
C ARG A 134 9.99 1.22 4.43
N MET A 135 8.91 1.66 5.07
CA MET A 135 8.28 2.94 4.74
C MET A 135 8.54 4.02 5.79
N LYS A 136 8.54 5.25 5.32
CA LYS A 136 8.43 6.43 6.19
C LYS A 136 6.96 6.66 6.52
N ALA A 137 6.70 7.08 7.76
CA ALA A 137 5.36 7.46 8.16
C ALA A 137 4.89 8.71 7.42
N GLN A 138 3.64 8.69 6.98
CA GLN A 138 3.00 9.87 6.41
C GLN A 138 2.54 10.81 7.54
N VAL A 139 2.80 12.10 7.39
CA VAL A 139 2.48 13.12 8.40
C VAL A 139 1.00 13.30 8.70
N GLY A 140 0.12 12.68 7.91
CA GLY A 140 -1.34 12.76 8.09
C GLY A 140 -1.81 12.31 9.47
N VAL A 141 -1.17 11.29 10.05
CA VAL A 141 -1.49 10.82 11.41
C VAL A 141 -1.21 11.89 12.46
N ALA A 142 -0.06 12.56 12.35
CA ALA A 142 0.33 13.63 13.25
C ALA A 142 -0.58 14.86 13.11
N TRP A 143 -0.93 15.22 11.87
CA TRP A 143 -1.85 16.33 11.60
C TRP A 143 -3.24 16.07 12.19
N LEU A 144 -3.80 14.87 12.02
CA LEU A 144 -5.11 14.50 12.58
C LEU A 144 -5.08 14.48 14.10
N SER A 145 -4.05 13.87 14.70
CA SER A 145 -3.86 13.84 16.14
C SER A 145 -3.78 15.27 16.74
N HIS A 146 -3.01 16.16 16.08
CA HIS A 146 -2.90 17.55 16.49
C HIS A 146 -4.23 18.31 16.40
N LYS A 147 -4.91 18.23 15.25
CA LYS A 147 -6.14 19.00 15.03
C LYS A 147 -7.30 18.55 15.90
N ALA A 148 -7.47 17.23 16.07
CA ALA A 148 -8.54 16.67 16.89
C ALA A 148 -8.15 16.51 18.38
N GLN A 149 -6.90 16.79 18.76
CA GLN A 149 -6.36 16.44 20.08
C GLN A 149 -6.65 14.98 20.47
N ALA A 150 -6.58 14.10 19.47
CA ALA A 150 -6.88 12.68 19.60
C ALA A 150 -5.60 11.87 19.87
N PRO A 151 -5.58 10.99 20.88
CA PRO A 151 -4.48 10.06 21.08
C PRO A 151 -4.43 9.06 19.92
N VAL A 152 -3.24 8.50 19.69
CA VAL A 152 -3.00 7.47 18.69
C VAL A 152 -2.74 6.14 19.39
N ILE A 153 -3.50 5.11 19.03
CA ILE A 153 -3.31 3.75 19.50
C ILE A 153 -2.55 2.97 18.43
N PRO A 154 -1.28 2.60 18.66
CA PRO A 154 -0.54 1.80 17.71
C PRO A 154 -1.03 0.36 17.69
N ILE A 155 -1.14 -0.23 16.51
CA ILE A 155 -1.57 -1.62 16.32
C ILE A 155 -0.54 -2.35 15.46
N GLY A 156 0.03 -3.42 16.00
CA GLY A 156 0.89 -4.35 15.25
C GLY A 156 0.08 -5.50 14.68
N PHE A 157 0.12 -5.67 13.37
CA PHE A 157 -0.43 -6.83 12.68
C PHE A 157 0.69 -7.77 12.25
N SER A 158 0.57 -9.08 12.62
CA SER A 158 1.55 -10.12 12.35
C SER A 158 0.93 -11.38 11.79
N GLY A 159 1.69 -12.14 10.98
CA GLY A 159 1.24 -13.37 10.34
C GLY A 159 0.42 -13.14 9.06
N PHE A 160 0.37 -11.91 8.55
CA PHE A 160 -0.42 -11.54 7.39
C PHE A 160 0.30 -11.76 6.05
N HIS A 161 1.59 -12.06 6.07
CA HIS A 161 2.34 -12.35 4.85
C HIS A 161 1.73 -13.55 4.11
N ASN A 162 1.30 -13.33 2.86
CA ASN A 162 0.51 -14.28 2.07
C ASN A 162 -0.79 -14.76 2.76
N GLY A 163 -1.28 -14.02 3.76
CA GLY A 163 -2.42 -14.40 4.60
C GLY A 163 -3.69 -14.65 3.81
N PHE A 164 -4.00 -13.80 2.83
CA PHE A 164 -5.16 -13.97 1.97
C PHE A 164 -5.10 -15.26 1.14
N SER A 165 -3.94 -15.57 0.53
CA SER A 165 -3.74 -16.82 -0.20
C SER A 165 -3.88 -18.05 0.69
N LYS A 166 -3.34 -18.00 1.92
CA LYS A 166 -3.48 -19.08 2.91
C LYS A 166 -4.93 -19.29 3.33
N VAL A 167 -5.67 -18.21 3.52
CA VAL A 167 -7.11 -18.27 3.83
C VAL A 167 -7.88 -18.92 2.69
N LEU A 168 -7.63 -18.56 1.44
CA LEU A 168 -8.27 -19.18 0.28
C LEU A 168 -7.93 -20.68 0.12
N LYS A 169 -6.75 -21.10 0.58
CA LYS A 169 -6.32 -22.50 0.58
C LYS A 169 -6.78 -23.27 1.83
N PHE A 170 -7.57 -22.65 2.71
CA PHE A 170 -8.03 -23.24 3.98
C PHE A 170 -6.89 -23.66 4.92
N GLU A 171 -5.72 -23.01 4.84
CA GLU A 171 -4.56 -23.30 5.67
C GLU A 171 -4.69 -22.76 7.10
N ARG A 172 -5.73 -21.98 7.38
CA ARG A 172 -6.02 -21.36 8.68
C ARG A 172 -4.81 -20.66 9.31
N PRO A 173 -4.27 -19.61 8.67
CA PRO A 173 -3.13 -18.90 9.20
C PRO A 173 -3.42 -18.27 10.56
N THR A 174 -2.40 -18.16 11.41
CA THR A 174 -2.48 -17.37 12.65
C THR A 174 -2.33 -15.90 12.27
N LEU A 175 -3.33 -15.09 12.59
CA LEU A 175 -3.38 -13.64 12.34
C LEU A 175 -3.40 -12.91 13.68
N LYS A 176 -2.34 -12.17 14.00
CA LYS A 176 -2.20 -11.46 15.27
C LYS A 176 -2.55 -9.98 15.10
N MET A 177 -3.28 -9.42 16.06
CA MET A 177 -3.53 -7.99 16.22
C MET A 177 -3.16 -7.60 17.66
N SER A 178 -2.04 -6.90 17.81
CA SER A 178 -1.54 -6.44 19.10
C SER A 178 -1.80 -4.94 19.22
N VAL A 179 -2.67 -4.56 20.15
CA VAL A 179 -3.02 -3.15 20.40
C VAL A 179 -2.13 -2.63 21.52
N GLY A 180 -1.35 -1.60 21.23
CA GLY A 180 -0.39 -1.01 22.16
C GLY A 180 -0.98 0.12 23.02
N GLU A 181 -0.16 0.60 23.93
CA GLU A 181 -0.49 1.73 24.80
C GLU A 181 -0.75 3.02 24.00
N PRO A 182 -1.67 3.87 24.47
CA PRO A 182 -1.98 5.14 23.83
C PRO A 182 -0.76 6.07 23.75
N ILE A 183 -0.48 6.58 22.58
CA ILE A 183 0.44 7.69 22.36
C ILE A 183 -0.36 8.98 22.60
N PRO A 184 0.07 9.88 23.47
CA PRO A 184 -0.64 11.13 23.72
C PRO A 184 -0.86 11.94 22.45
N ALA A 185 -1.96 12.71 22.42
CA ALA A 185 -2.26 13.60 21.31
C ALA A 185 -1.08 14.53 21.02
N PHE A 186 -0.76 14.71 19.74
CA PHE A 186 0.35 15.55 19.33
C PHE A 186 0.08 17.02 19.66
N ARG A 187 1.06 17.66 20.28
CA ARG A 187 1.09 19.09 20.54
C ARG A 187 2.36 19.70 19.97
N LEU A 188 2.21 20.86 19.34
CA LEU A 188 3.36 21.62 18.87
C LEU A 188 4.02 22.30 20.06
N ASP A 189 5.29 22.02 20.30
CA ASP A 189 6.12 22.71 21.27
C ASP A 189 6.81 23.90 20.61
N ASN A 190 7.02 24.97 21.38
CA ASN A 190 7.68 26.21 20.91
C ASN A 190 9.18 26.04 20.63
N ASP A 191 9.78 24.94 21.09
CA ASP A 191 11.22 24.62 20.92
C ASP A 191 11.54 23.84 19.65
N SER A 192 10.56 23.66 18.77
CA SER A 192 10.70 22.74 17.64
C SER A 192 11.33 23.40 16.42
N LEU A 193 12.15 22.61 15.73
CA LEU A 193 12.37 22.61 14.29
C LEU A 193 11.10 23.09 13.52
N THR A 194 11.13 23.19 12.23
CA THR A 194 9.94 23.59 11.47
C THR A 194 8.71 22.75 11.85
N VAL A 195 7.51 23.31 11.70
CA VAL A 195 6.22 22.59 11.95
C VAL A 195 6.17 21.24 11.18
N LYS A 196 6.76 21.21 9.99
CA LYS A 196 6.85 20.00 9.16
C LYS A 196 7.71 18.93 9.84
N ASP A 197 8.85 19.30 10.41
CA ASP A 197 9.74 18.35 11.08
C ASP A 197 9.11 17.80 12.35
N ALA A 198 8.38 18.64 13.10
CA ALA A 198 7.65 18.21 14.29
C ALA A 198 6.55 17.17 13.94
N TYR A 199 5.78 17.40 12.87
CA TYR A 199 4.81 16.41 12.39
C TYR A 199 5.49 15.12 11.94
N GLN A 200 6.62 15.21 11.24
CA GLN A 200 7.36 14.03 10.79
C GLN A 200 7.88 13.22 11.97
N LYS A 201 8.49 13.90 12.96
CA LYS A 201 8.99 13.25 14.18
C LYS A 201 7.91 12.48 14.93
N TYR A 202 6.71 13.07 15.06
CA TYR A 202 5.59 12.38 15.70
C TYR A 202 5.08 11.20 14.87
N ALA A 203 4.98 11.36 13.56
CA ALA A 203 4.58 10.28 12.67
C ALA A 203 5.57 9.10 12.72
N ASP A 204 6.87 9.40 12.77
CA ASP A 204 7.92 8.38 12.89
C ASP A 204 7.86 7.66 14.24
N LEU A 205 7.56 8.39 15.34
CA LEU A 205 7.30 7.79 16.65
C LEU A 205 6.11 6.81 16.59
N VAL A 206 5.01 7.20 15.94
CA VAL A 206 3.85 6.31 15.77
C VAL A 206 4.24 5.05 15.04
N LEU A 207 5.01 5.17 13.94
CA LEU A 207 5.46 4.01 13.17
C LEU A 207 6.41 3.13 13.97
N GLU A 208 7.32 3.70 14.74
CA GLU A 208 8.21 2.97 15.65
C GLU A 208 7.40 2.14 16.67
N ARG A 209 6.38 2.74 17.28
CA ARG A 209 5.49 2.04 18.22
C ARG A 209 4.70 0.92 17.54
N ILE A 210 4.19 1.14 16.33
CA ILE A 210 3.54 0.08 15.55
C ILE A 210 4.52 -1.07 15.30
N ASN A 211 5.73 -0.77 14.81
CA ASN A 211 6.74 -1.77 14.49
C ASN A 211 7.20 -2.57 15.72
N SER A 212 7.21 -1.98 16.91
CA SER A 212 7.55 -2.67 18.16
C SER A 212 6.50 -3.73 18.58
N LEU A 213 5.28 -3.65 18.03
CA LEU A 213 4.19 -4.59 18.27
C LEU A 213 4.12 -5.70 17.21
N VAL A 214 4.85 -5.58 16.11
CA VAL A 214 4.90 -6.57 15.04
C VAL A 214 5.86 -7.68 15.44
N ASP A 215 5.46 -8.93 15.18
CA ASP A 215 6.29 -10.11 15.46
C ASP A 215 7.63 -9.99 14.71
N PRO A 216 8.78 -10.10 15.41
CA PRO A 216 10.09 -10.05 14.77
C PRO A 216 10.26 -11.02 13.60
N ALA A 217 9.59 -12.17 13.63
CA ALA A 217 9.62 -13.14 12.54
C ALA A 217 9.06 -12.59 11.22
N ASP A 218 8.08 -11.67 11.25
CA ASP A 218 7.52 -11.07 10.04
C ASP A 218 8.53 -10.18 9.32
N PHE A 219 9.45 -9.53 10.06
CA PHE A 219 10.52 -8.74 9.45
C PHE A 219 11.58 -9.59 8.74
N LEU A 220 11.68 -10.89 9.07
CA LEU A 220 12.59 -11.81 8.40
C LEU A 220 12.04 -12.32 7.06
N LEU A 221 10.72 -12.23 6.86
CA LEU A 221 10.05 -12.68 5.63
C LEU A 221 10.22 -11.72 4.46
N VAL A 222 10.68 -10.50 4.72
CA VAL A 222 10.79 -9.44 3.72
C VAL A 222 12.22 -8.90 3.68
N PRO A 223 12.74 -8.53 2.49
CA PRO A 223 14.08 -7.98 2.41
C PRO A 223 14.19 -6.65 3.15
N GLN A 224 15.27 -6.47 3.88
CA GLN A 224 15.63 -5.19 4.50
C GLN A 224 16.02 -4.16 3.44
N LYS A 225 16.70 -4.60 2.40
CA LYS A 225 17.10 -3.82 1.23
C LYS A 225 16.85 -4.65 -0.03
N SER A 226 16.35 -4.03 -1.06
CA SER A 226 16.34 -4.60 -2.40
C SER A 226 16.92 -3.60 -3.39
N ASP A 227 17.60 -4.13 -4.38
CA ASP A 227 18.13 -3.38 -5.51
C ASP A 227 17.66 -4.04 -6.80
N HIS A 228 17.23 -3.25 -7.74
CA HIS A 228 16.72 -3.71 -9.03
C HIS A 228 17.53 -3.04 -10.12
N ALA A 229 17.97 -3.82 -11.10
CA ALA A 229 18.65 -3.32 -12.26
C ALA A 229 17.99 -3.83 -13.53
N MET A 230 17.84 -2.98 -14.53
CA MET A 230 17.43 -3.35 -15.87
C MET A 230 18.51 -2.97 -16.88
N ARG A 231 18.78 -3.88 -17.81
CA ARG A 231 19.66 -3.65 -18.97
C ARG A 231 18.91 -4.03 -20.24
N LEU A 232 19.10 -3.26 -21.27
CA LEU A 232 18.36 -3.40 -22.49
C LEU A 232 19.33 -3.52 -23.67
N ARG A 233 19.08 -4.51 -24.54
CA ARG A 233 19.83 -4.74 -25.77
C ARG A 233 18.89 -4.89 -26.94
N LEU A 234 19.29 -4.39 -28.10
CA LEU A 234 18.65 -4.66 -29.37
C LEU A 234 19.48 -5.70 -30.13
N GLU A 235 18.82 -6.80 -30.53
CA GLU A 235 19.40 -7.82 -31.40
C GLU A 235 18.81 -7.71 -32.82
N SER A 236 19.66 -7.65 -33.81
CA SER A 236 19.27 -7.73 -35.23
C SER A 236 19.26 -9.20 -35.70
N GLU A 237 18.54 -9.53 -36.77
CA GLU A 237 18.49 -10.89 -37.36
C GLU A 237 19.88 -11.46 -37.70
N GLY A 238 20.88 -10.61 -37.94
CA GLY A 238 22.28 -10.98 -38.20
C GLY A 238 23.12 -11.25 -36.93
N GLY A 239 22.51 -11.28 -35.73
CA GLY A 239 23.20 -11.59 -34.46
C GLY A 239 24.02 -10.46 -33.87
N SER A 240 24.01 -9.26 -34.46
CA SER A 240 24.62 -8.07 -33.84
C SER A 240 23.75 -7.58 -32.68
N SER A 241 24.38 -7.26 -31.55
CA SER A 241 23.71 -6.79 -30.33
C SER A 241 24.20 -5.43 -29.94
N GLU A 242 23.31 -4.47 -29.71
CA GLU A 242 23.59 -3.10 -29.30
C GLU A 242 22.96 -2.82 -27.93
N MET A 243 23.75 -2.29 -26.99
CA MET A 243 23.24 -1.85 -25.69
C MET A 243 22.51 -0.53 -25.86
N VAL A 244 21.32 -0.42 -25.26
CA VAL A 244 20.52 0.80 -25.26
C VAL A 244 20.40 1.32 -23.84
N GLU A 245 20.80 2.56 -23.63
CA GLU A 245 20.63 3.26 -22.36
C GLU A 245 19.33 4.06 -22.36
N ILE A 246 18.49 3.81 -21.37
CA ILE A 246 17.28 4.59 -21.10
C ILE A 246 17.41 5.24 -19.72
N VAL A 247 17.36 6.58 -19.72
CA VAL A 247 17.35 7.34 -18.45
C VAL A 247 16.13 6.97 -17.64
N GLY A 248 16.35 6.63 -16.35
CA GLY A 248 15.26 6.21 -15.45
C GLY A 248 14.90 4.73 -15.52
N LEU A 249 15.58 3.93 -16.34
CA LEU A 249 15.31 2.48 -16.45
C LEU A 249 15.45 1.77 -15.09
N GLN A 250 16.38 2.22 -14.24
CA GLN A 250 16.55 1.71 -12.88
C GLN A 250 15.32 1.99 -11.99
N ALA A 251 14.80 3.21 -12.04
CA ALA A 251 13.59 3.59 -11.29
C ALA A 251 12.38 2.77 -11.78
N LEU A 252 12.25 2.58 -13.09
CA LEU A 252 11.20 1.75 -13.67
C LEU A 252 11.34 0.27 -13.25
N ALA A 253 12.57 -0.26 -13.15
CA ALA A 253 12.82 -1.61 -12.67
C ALA A 253 12.30 -1.82 -11.25
N GLU A 254 12.58 -0.90 -10.35
CA GLU A 254 12.07 -0.95 -8.97
C GLU A 254 10.54 -0.99 -8.95
N PHE A 255 9.88 -0.18 -9.77
CA PHE A 255 8.43 -0.15 -9.86
C PHE A 255 7.85 -1.46 -10.44
N LEU A 256 8.34 -1.93 -11.57
CA LEU A 256 7.77 -3.09 -12.28
C LEU A 256 8.02 -4.42 -11.57
N PHE A 257 9.17 -4.58 -10.90
CA PHE A 257 9.54 -5.85 -10.27
C PHE A 257 9.26 -5.91 -8.78
N THR A 258 8.69 -4.85 -8.19
CA THR A 258 8.18 -4.89 -6.82
C THR A 258 6.73 -5.39 -6.82
N PRO A 259 6.42 -6.59 -6.28
CA PRO A 259 5.08 -7.18 -6.35
C PRO A 259 3.97 -6.27 -5.82
N VAL A 260 4.25 -5.50 -4.77
CA VAL A 260 3.29 -4.57 -4.17
C VAL A 260 2.96 -3.42 -5.12
N MET A 261 3.95 -2.90 -5.84
CA MET A 261 3.76 -1.83 -6.82
C MET A 261 2.92 -2.32 -8.01
N LEU A 262 3.23 -3.51 -8.52
CA LEU A 262 2.48 -4.15 -9.62
C LEU A 262 1.04 -4.47 -9.22
N ASN A 263 0.82 -4.97 -8.00
CA ASN A 263 -0.54 -5.21 -7.51
C ASN A 263 -1.33 -3.89 -7.37
N SER A 264 -0.68 -2.82 -6.91
CA SER A 264 -1.30 -1.49 -6.90
C SER A 264 -1.70 -1.05 -8.31
N LEU A 265 -0.84 -1.25 -9.29
CA LEU A 265 -1.11 -0.93 -10.68
C LEU A 265 -2.24 -1.80 -11.25
N ALA A 266 -2.17 -3.11 -11.06
CA ALA A 266 -3.18 -4.06 -11.51
C ALA A 266 -4.57 -3.73 -10.95
N ASN A 267 -4.64 -3.28 -9.70
CA ASN A 267 -5.89 -2.89 -9.06
C ASN A 267 -6.44 -1.54 -9.55
N ASN A 268 -5.59 -0.65 -10.08
CA ASN A 268 -6.03 0.61 -10.71
C ASN A 268 -6.60 0.40 -12.11
N LEU A 269 -6.21 -0.68 -12.76
CA LEU A 269 -6.69 -1.01 -14.07
C LEU A 269 -7.90 -1.92 -13.92
N LYS A 270 -9.02 -1.56 -14.47
CA LYS A 270 -10.22 -2.42 -14.58
C LYS A 270 -9.96 -3.72 -15.38
N LYS A 271 -8.71 -3.94 -15.80
CA LYS A 271 -8.24 -5.14 -16.51
C LYS A 271 -7.20 -5.84 -15.65
N PRO A 272 -7.26 -7.16 -15.45
CA PRO A 272 -6.26 -7.88 -14.68
C PRO A 272 -4.91 -7.80 -15.40
N VAL A 273 -3.98 -7.01 -14.88
CA VAL A 273 -2.57 -7.07 -15.27
C VAL A 273 -1.97 -8.28 -14.57
N ARG A 274 -1.68 -9.31 -15.31
CA ARG A 274 -0.97 -10.45 -14.76
C ARG A 274 0.45 -10.01 -14.38
N PRO A 275 0.94 -10.38 -13.17
CA PRO A 275 2.32 -10.07 -12.79
C PRO A 275 3.29 -10.57 -13.87
N LEU A 276 4.34 -9.81 -14.12
CA LEU A 276 5.42 -10.14 -15.06
C LEU A 276 6.25 -11.34 -14.57
N TYR A 277 5.59 -12.49 -14.32
CA TYR A 277 6.28 -13.72 -13.96
C TYR A 277 6.57 -14.54 -15.21
N PRO A 278 7.83 -14.99 -15.41
CA PRO A 278 8.23 -15.72 -16.57
C PRO A 278 7.73 -17.17 -16.52
N THR A 279 6.70 -17.51 -17.26
CA THR A 279 6.31 -18.92 -17.43
C THR A 279 6.22 -19.40 -18.88
N GLN A 280 6.11 -18.52 -19.89
CA GLN A 280 6.17 -18.89 -21.31
C GLN A 280 6.51 -17.69 -22.18
N GLN A 281 7.50 -17.82 -23.05
CA GLN A 281 8.13 -16.74 -23.82
C GLN A 281 7.20 -15.86 -24.66
N THR A 282 6.23 -16.44 -25.35
CA THR A 282 5.28 -15.71 -26.21
C THR A 282 4.19 -14.94 -25.46
N ARG A 283 3.81 -15.37 -24.27
CA ARG A 283 2.87 -14.62 -23.41
C ARG A 283 3.53 -13.46 -22.67
N GLN A 284 4.83 -13.53 -22.46
CA GLN A 284 5.61 -12.54 -21.73
C GLN A 284 5.73 -11.21 -22.49
N ASN A 285 5.96 -11.26 -23.79
CA ASN A 285 6.15 -10.07 -24.62
C ASN A 285 4.90 -9.20 -24.64
N LYS A 286 3.74 -9.81 -24.87
CA LYS A 286 2.45 -9.13 -24.82
C LYS A 286 2.14 -8.60 -23.43
N GLN A 287 2.44 -9.37 -22.38
CA GLN A 287 2.24 -8.94 -20.99
C GLN A 287 3.12 -7.76 -20.61
N PHE A 288 4.35 -7.69 -21.12
CA PHE A 288 5.26 -6.58 -20.84
C PHE A 288 4.78 -5.29 -21.48
N SER A 289 4.41 -5.31 -22.76
CA SER A 289 3.84 -4.14 -23.44
C SER A 289 2.51 -3.71 -22.81
N GLU A 290 1.64 -4.65 -22.47
CA GLU A 290 0.39 -4.38 -21.77
C GLU A 290 0.63 -3.75 -20.39
N ALA A 291 1.65 -4.18 -19.65
CA ALA A 291 2.01 -3.60 -18.36
C ALA A 291 2.52 -2.17 -18.48
N LEU A 292 3.36 -1.90 -19.49
CA LEU A 292 3.85 -0.53 -19.76
C LEU A 292 2.71 0.41 -20.18
N GLN A 293 1.83 -0.04 -21.08
CA GLN A 293 0.65 0.73 -21.48
C GLN A 293 -0.25 1.01 -20.28
N ALA A 294 -0.44 0.01 -19.44
CA ALA A 294 -1.18 0.14 -18.22
C ALA A 294 -0.60 1.17 -17.24
N VAL A 295 0.73 1.29 -17.16
CA VAL A 295 1.37 2.37 -16.39
C VAL A 295 0.99 3.74 -16.98
N LEU A 296 1.02 3.90 -18.29
CA LEU A 296 0.64 5.17 -18.93
C LEU A 296 -0.85 5.48 -18.69
N ASP A 297 -1.73 4.51 -18.85
CA ASP A 297 -3.16 4.70 -18.61
C ASP A 297 -3.44 5.19 -17.18
N VAL A 298 -2.71 4.63 -16.18
CA VAL A 298 -2.80 5.09 -14.79
C VAL A 298 -2.23 6.50 -14.60
N LEU A 299 -1.14 6.82 -15.28
CA LEU A 299 -0.51 8.14 -15.20
C LEU A 299 -1.38 9.23 -15.83
N ASP A 300 -2.07 8.92 -16.92
CA ASP A 300 -2.98 9.85 -17.57
C ASP A 300 -4.21 10.14 -16.68
N GLU A 301 -4.72 9.14 -15.97
CA GLU A 301 -5.80 9.30 -15.00
C GLU A 301 -5.32 9.89 -13.66
N ASN A 302 -4.07 9.63 -13.28
CA ASN A 302 -3.51 10.02 -11.99
C ASN A 302 -2.02 10.41 -12.09
N PRO A 303 -1.70 11.62 -12.60
CA PRO A 303 -0.33 12.07 -12.89
C PRO A 303 0.62 12.03 -11.68
N GLY A 304 0.11 12.08 -10.45
CA GLY A 304 0.89 12.02 -9.23
C GLY A 304 1.24 10.59 -8.75
N PHE A 305 0.78 9.54 -9.44
CA PHE A 305 0.87 8.17 -8.94
C PHE A 305 2.31 7.71 -8.68
N LEU A 306 3.20 7.84 -9.66
CA LEU A 306 4.60 7.42 -9.49
C LEU A 306 5.36 8.31 -8.51
N THR A 307 5.16 9.63 -8.56
CA THR A 307 5.82 10.57 -7.64
C THR A 307 5.38 10.35 -6.19
N TYR A 308 4.12 9.99 -5.97
CA TYR A 308 3.63 9.61 -4.66
C TYR A 308 4.26 8.30 -4.16
N ARG A 309 4.42 7.31 -5.05
CA ARG A 309 4.94 5.98 -4.70
C ARG A 309 6.44 5.93 -4.49
N MET A 310 7.18 6.66 -5.30
CA MET A 310 8.65 6.55 -5.42
C MET A 310 9.38 7.82 -4.97
N GLY A 311 8.66 8.89 -4.68
CA GLY A 311 9.20 10.23 -4.51
C GLY A 311 9.30 10.98 -5.83
N VAL A 312 9.44 12.30 -5.77
CA VAL A 312 9.32 13.19 -6.94
C VAL A 312 10.34 12.83 -8.01
N GLU A 313 11.61 12.73 -7.65
CA GLU A 313 12.71 12.48 -8.59
C GLU A 313 12.58 11.11 -9.27
N GLN A 314 12.47 10.05 -8.48
CA GLN A 314 12.38 8.68 -8.98
C GLN A 314 11.08 8.44 -9.76
N GLY A 315 9.98 9.06 -9.34
CA GLY A 315 8.70 8.97 -10.05
C GLY A 315 8.77 9.58 -11.47
N HIS A 316 9.38 10.75 -11.62
CA HIS A 316 9.57 11.36 -12.94
C HIS A 316 10.54 10.58 -13.83
N LEU A 317 11.61 10.04 -13.24
CA LEU A 317 12.55 9.18 -13.98
C LEU A 317 11.85 7.90 -14.48
N ALA A 318 11.05 7.27 -13.65
CA ALA A 318 10.29 6.07 -14.03
C ALA A 318 9.26 6.37 -15.13
N GLU A 319 8.54 7.49 -15.04
CA GLU A 319 7.59 7.91 -16.08
C GLU A 319 8.29 8.13 -17.43
N SER A 320 9.41 8.85 -17.43
CA SER A 320 10.20 9.08 -18.63
C SER A 320 10.68 7.76 -19.25
N ALA A 321 11.14 6.83 -18.41
CA ALA A 321 11.60 5.51 -18.87
C ALA A 321 10.47 4.68 -19.51
N VAL A 322 9.24 4.73 -18.97
CA VAL A 322 8.07 4.06 -19.59
C VAL A 322 7.84 4.57 -21.01
N ARG A 323 7.80 5.88 -21.20
CA ARG A 323 7.55 6.50 -22.50
C ARG A 323 8.64 6.16 -23.51
N LEU A 324 9.91 6.25 -23.10
CA LEU A 324 11.05 5.91 -23.95
C LEU A 324 11.07 4.42 -24.31
N LEU A 325 10.75 3.55 -23.37
CA LEU A 325 10.73 2.11 -23.61
C LEU A 325 9.60 1.70 -24.57
N LEU A 326 8.42 2.33 -24.48
CA LEU A 326 7.35 2.12 -25.46
C LEU A 326 7.73 2.58 -26.86
N GLN A 327 8.37 3.77 -27.00
CA GLN A 327 8.87 4.24 -28.28
C GLN A 327 9.92 3.28 -28.88
N LEU A 328 10.78 2.72 -28.03
CA LEU A 328 11.77 1.73 -28.45
C LEU A 328 11.12 0.42 -28.91
N LEU A 329 10.07 -0.02 -28.23
CA LEU A 329 9.28 -1.22 -28.66
C LEU A 329 8.67 -1.02 -30.04
N ASP A 330 8.07 0.15 -30.30
CA ASP A 330 7.52 0.48 -31.60
C ASP A 330 8.61 0.55 -32.69
N THR A 331 9.75 1.14 -32.37
CA THR A 331 10.89 1.22 -33.29
C THR A 331 11.45 -0.17 -33.59
N ALA A 332 11.61 -1.00 -32.59
CA ALA A 332 12.10 -2.38 -32.74
C ALA A 332 11.13 -3.22 -33.60
N HIS A 333 9.83 -3.08 -33.40
CA HIS A 333 8.81 -3.71 -34.20
C HIS A 333 8.93 -3.31 -35.69
N ASN A 334 9.04 -2.00 -35.97
CA ASN A 334 9.15 -1.46 -37.34
C ASN A 334 10.48 -1.81 -38.02
N THR A 335 11.53 -2.12 -37.26
CA THR A 335 12.87 -2.45 -37.79
C THR A 335 13.21 -3.94 -37.69
N HIS A 336 12.24 -4.79 -37.33
CA HIS A 336 12.41 -6.24 -37.15
C HIS A 336 13.57 -6.60 -36.19
N LYS A 337 13.79 -5.79 -35.17
CA LYS A 337 14.79 -6.05 -34.11
C LYS A 337 14.15 -6.67 -32.89
N THR A 338 14.85 -7.61 -32.27
CA THR A 338 14.44 -8.20 -30.97
C THR A 338 14.99 -7.38 -29.83
N ILE A 339 14.14 -7.01 -28.87
CA ILE A 339 14.56 -6.40 -27.62
C ILE A 339 14.83 -7.50 -26.60
N ILE A 340 16.01 -7.46 -26.00
CA ILE A 340 16.35 -8.29 -24.84
C ILE A 340 16.43 -7.39 -23.62
N LEU A 341 15.60 -7.69 -22.64
CA LEU A 341 15.53 -7.00 -21.37
C LEU A 341 16.03 -7.94 -20.27
N ASP A 342 17.18 -7.64 -19.70
CA ASP A 342 17.73 -8.33 -18.55
C ASP A 342 17.35 -7.56 -17.28
N ALA A 343 16.55 -8.17 -16.41
CA ALA A 343 16.15 -7.60 -15.13
C ALA A 343 16.76 -8.41 -14.00
N THR A 344 17.46 -7.74 -13.10
CA THR A 344 18.11 -8.33 -11.94
C THR A 344 17.53 -7.74 -10.67
N MET A 345 17.17 -8.58 -9.71
CA MET A 345 16.78 -8.18 -8.37
C MET A 345 17.77 -8.77 -7.37
N HIS A 346 18.30 -7.94 -6.51
CA HIS A 346 19.06 -8.32 -5.35
C HIS A 346 18.27 -8.00 -4.08
N ALA A 347 18.22 -8.92 -3.15
CA ALA A 347 17.49 -8.75 -1.90
C ALA A 347 18.36 -9.17 -0.71
N TRP A 348 18.47 -8.32 0.30
CA TRP A 348 19.19 -8.56 1.55
C TRP A 348 18.21 -8.62 2.70
N TYR A 349 18.24 -9.69 3.47
CA TYR A 349 17.35 -9.94 4.60
C TYR A 349 18.05 -9.64 5.93
N ARG A 350 17.30 -9.42 6.98
CA ARG A 350 17.84 -9.11 8.32
C ARG A 350 18.64 -10.24 8.95
N ASP A 351 18.39 -11.48 8.54
CA ASP A 351 19.11 -12.68 8.96
C ASP A 351 20.42 -12.90 8.19
N GLY A 352 20.85 -11.94 7.37
CA GLY A 352 22.04 -12.02 6.53
C GLY A 352 21.84 -12.79 5.22
N ARG A 353 20.66 -13.36 5.00
CA ARG A 353 20.33 -14.04 3.74
C ARG A 353 20.37 -13.05 2.58
N PHE A 354 20.96 -13.49 1.47
CA PHE A 354 21.00 -12.78 0.20
C PHE A 354 20.33 -13.62 -0.88
N GLU A 355 19.48 -13.01 -1.64
CA GLU A 355 18.88 -13.62 -2.83
C GLU A 355 19.15 -12.75 -4.06
N ALA A 356 19.52 -13.38 -5.16
CA ALA A 356 19.60 -12.75 -6.48
C ALA A 356 18.68 -13.47 -7.44
N LYS A 357 17.82 -12.72 -8.13
CA LYS A 357 16.93 -13.24 -9.17
C LYS A 357 17.23 -12.51 -10.47
N ILE A 358 17.45 -13.26 -11.54
CA ILE A 358 17.68 -12.73 -12.87
C ILE A 358 16.52 -13.19 -13.75
N HIS A 359 15.88 -12.25 -14.40
CA HIS A 359 14.83 -12.48 -15.39
C HIS A 359 15.27 -11.91 -16.72
N GLN A 360 15.17 -12.69 -17.78
CA GLN A 360 15.43 -12.24 -19.13
C GLN A 360 14.13 -12.29 -19.93
N TYR A 361 13.78 -11.18 -20.52
CA TYR A 361 12.65 -11.04 -21.41
C TYR A 361 13.16 -10.85 -22.84
N ARG A 362 12.67 -11.68 -23.76
CA ARG A 362 12.96 -11.55 -25.18
C ARG A 362 11.70 -11.09 -25.90
N ILE A 363 11.69 -9.85 -26.37
CA ILE A 363 10.55 -9.23 -27.02
C ILE A 363 10.84 -9.20 -28.51
N THR A 364 10.25 -10.15 -29.22
CA THR A 364 10.34 -10.24 -30.70
C THR A 364 9.24 -9.41 -31.35
N PRO A 365 9.47 -8.87 -32.57
CA PRO A 365 8.47 -8.13 -33.36
C PRO A 365 7.18 -8.88 -33.55
#